data_8c0ff86a8b5a53ec3210cb5b2bb0ddb8
#
_entry.id   8c0ff86a8b5a53ec3210cb5b2bb0ddb8
#
_cell.length_a   1.000
_cell.length_b   1.000
_cell.length_c   1.000
_cell.angle_alpha   90.00
_cell.angle_beta   90.00
_cell.angle_gamma   90.00
#
_symmetry.space_group_name_H-M   'P 1'
#
loop_
_entity.id
_entity.type
_entity.pdbx_description
1 polymer ?
#
loop_
_entity_poly.entity_id
_entity_poly.type
_entity_poly.pdbx_seq_one_letter_code
_entity_poly.pdbx_strand_id
1 'polypeptide(L)'
;MTAQALAVAGVRKRYGRHEALRGVDLEVGEGELVGLLGPNGAGKSTLTKIACGLVRPTSGDVAVTRPFGYLAELFRFPGWCTADEVLLLHQRLTASDGGARERGELLELVRLEDDATTRVEAMSKGMQQRLGLAQAMVGGPRLLLLDEPTSALDPGGRRTVRDLLEELRRRGVAVLLNTHLLSEVEQVCDRVVIIDKGLVVAAGSPAELERGSGVEVELAGGVRRFDGAAREDVPRIVAELVAAGEEIYGVHVRSSTLEDVYLDTVADAR
;
A
#
# COMPACT_ATOMS: atom_id res chain seq x y z
N MET A 1 23.02 -7.36 3.01
CA MET A 1 22.14 -6.21 3.35
C MET A 1 21.54 -5.77 2.02
N THR A 2 20.25 -5.95 1.85
CA THR A 2 19.52 -5.47 0.66
C THR A 2 19.59 -3.95 0.65
N ALA A 3 19.88 -3.33 -0.49
CA ALA A 3 19.88 -1.88 -0.59
C ALA A 3 18.45 -1.36 -0.30
N GLN A 4 18.34 -0.31 0.51
CA GLN A 4 17.05 0.25 0.92
C GLN A 4 16.72 1.45 0.04
N ALA A 5 15.50 1.49 -0.52
CA ALA A 5 14.99 2.65 -1.24
C ALA A 5 14.43 3.72 -0.28
N LEU A 6 13.86 3.29 0.86
CA LEU A 6 13.41 4.14 1.96
C LEU A 6 13.79 3.51 3.29
N ALA A 7 14.35 4.30 4.20
CA ALA A 7 14.57 3.93 5.59
C ALA A 7 14.05 5.04 6.51
N VAL A 8 13.20 4.66 7.44
CA VAL A 8 12.60 5.52 8.47
C VAL A 8 12.96 4.93 9.81
N ALA A 9 13.64 5.68 10.67
CA ALA A 9 14.13 5.22 11.96
C ALA A 9 13.64 6.12 13.11
N GLY A 10 12.80 5.56 13.99
CA GLY A 10 12.30 6.20 15.20
C GLY A 10 11.57 7.52 14.96
N VAL A 11 10.91 7.67 13.79
CA VAL A 11 10.33 8.95 13.38
C VAL A 11 9.14 9.33 14.24
N ARG A 12 9.23 10.53 14.84
CA ARG A 12 8.16 11.18 15.58
C ARG A 12 7.71 12.45 14.90
N LYS A 13 6.41 12.73 14.96
CA LYS A 13 5.86 13.99 14.47
C LYS A 13 4.76 14.49 15.39
N ARG A 14 4.92 15.72 15.86
CA ARG A 14 3.95 16.42 16.70
C ARG A 14 3.48 17.71 16.04
N TYR A 15 2.18 17.92 16.03
CA TYR A 15 1.51 19.16 15.62
C TYR A 15 0.82 19.77 16.83
N GLY A 16 1.45 20.77 17.44
CA GLY A 16 0.97 21.34 18.70
C GLY A 16 0.93 20.26 19.81
N ARG A 17 -0.28 19.93 20.27
CA ARG A 17 -0.51 18.88 21.30
C ARG A 17 -0.76 17.49 20.69
N HIS A 18 -1.03 17.40 19.41
CA HIS A 18 -1.32 16.13 18.72
C HIS A 18 -0.04 15.46 18.24
N GLU A 19 0.20 14.24 18.66
CA GLU A 19 1.32 13.41 18.22
C GLU A 19 0.86 12.49 17.09
N ALA A 20 1.19 12.88 15.85
CA ALA A 20 0.76 12.16 14.65
C ALA A 20 1.62 10.91 14.36
N LEU A 21 2.91 10.92 14.76
CA LEU A 21 3.81 9.77 14.70
C LEU A 21 4.56 9.65 16.04
N ARG A 22 4.69 8.44 16.55
CA ARG A 22 5.12 8.17 17.92
C ARG A 22 6.37 7.28 18.00
N GLY A 23 7.23 7.32 16.98
CA GLY A 23 8.43 6.51 16.84
C GLY A 23 8.20 5.38 15.85
N VAL A 24 8.03 5.77 14.58
CA VAL A 24 7.78 4.83 13.48
C VAL A 24 9.11 4.39 12.89
N ASP A 25 9.26 3.07 12.76
CA ASP A 25 10.30 2.41 11.98
C ASP A 25 9.66 1.78 10.74
N LEU A 26 10.19 2.06 9.55
CA LEU A 26 9.71 1.51 8.30
C LEU A 26 10.86 1.48 7.28
N GLU A 27 10.97 0.38 6.56
CA GLU A 27 11.93 0.22 5.48
C GLU A 27 11.20 -0.20 4.20
N VAL A 28 11.73 0.21 3.05
CA VAL A 28 11.32 -0.28 1.73
C VAL A 28 12.58 -0.67 0.99
N GLY A 29 12.70 -1.95 0.62
CA GLY A 29 13.81 -2.47 -0.17
C GLY A 29 13.74 -2.01 -1.63
N GLU A 30 14.86 -2.11 -2.36
CA GLU A 30 14.85 -1.88 -3.81
C GLU A 30 13.94 -2.91 -4.51
N GLY A 31 13.04 -2.43 -5.37
CA GLY A 31 12.06 -3.25 -6.08
C GLY A 31 10.97 -3.86 -5.20
N GLU A 32 10.90 -3.53 -3.91
CA GLU A 32 9.87 -4.01 -2.98
C GLU A 32 8.61 -3.14 -3.07
N LEU A 33 7.43 -3.78 -3.09
CA LEU A 33 6.15 -3.13 -2.94
C LEU A 33 5.67 -3.28 -1.49
N VAL A 34 5.66 -2.18 -0.74
CA VAL A 34 5.20 -2.15 0.66
C VAL A 34 3.87 -1.41 0.76
N GLY A 35 2.85 -2.10 1.28
CA GLY A 35 1.56 -1.50 1.62
C GLY A 35 1.59 -0.88 3.01
N LEU A 36 1.22 0.39 3.15
CA LEU A 36 1.03 1.06 4.42
C LEU A 36 -0.46 1.23 4.69
N LEU A 37 -0.97 0.40 5.59
CA LEU A 37 -2.38 0.36 5.99
C LEU A 37 -2.62 1.07 7.31
N GLY A 38 -3.85 1.50 7.53
CA GLY A 38 -4.27 2.08 8.81
C GLY A 38 -5.52 2.95 8.64
N PRO A 39 -6.24 3.23 9.73
CA PRO A 39 -7.42 4.09 9.68
C PRO A 39 -7.06 5.54 9.30
N ASN A 40 -8.09 6.32 9.01
CA ASN A 40 -7.91 7.76 8.78
C ASN A 40 -7.38 8.42 10.06
N GLY A 41 -6.34 9.25 9.90
CA GLY A 41 -5.66 9.88 11.03
C GLY A 41 -4.58 9.03 11.70
N ALA A 42 -4.33 7.79 11.26
CA ALA A 42 -3.28 6.92 11.82
C ALA A 42 -1.84 7.44 11.64
N GLY A 43 -1.62 8.40 10.72
CA GLY A 43 -0.31 8.99 10.48
C GLY A 43 0.29 8.67 9.10
N LYS A 44 -0.37 7.86 8.25
CA LYS A 44 0.13 7.43 6.93
C LYS A 44 0.60 8.59 6.06
N SER A 45 -0.29 9.51 5.71
CA SER A 45 0.06 10.67 4.86
C SER A 45 1.07 11.61 5.53
N THR A 46 1.14 11.65 6.88
CA THR A 46 2.19 12.38 7.59
C THR A 46 3.55 11.74 7.36
N LEU A 47 3.64 10.40 7.46
CA LEU A 47 4.86 9.65 7.22
C LEU A 47 5.34 9.82 5.77
N THR A 48 4.43 9.69 4.80
CA THR A 48 4.74 9.90 3.38
C THR A 48 5.25 11.32 3.10
N LYS A 49 4.60 12.34 3.65
CA LYS A 49 5.05 13.74 3.52
C LYS A 49 6.41 13.98 4.15
N ILE A 50 6.75 13.28 5.24
CA ILE A 50 8.08 13.33 5.84
C ILE A 50 9.10 12.64 4.90
N ALA A 51 8.78 11.47 4.36
CA ALA A 51 9.63 10.77 3.38
C ALA A 51 9.89 11.63 2.13
N CYS A 52 8.88 12.38 1.64
CA CYS A 52 9.04 13.33 0.55
C CYS A 52 9.84 14.60 0.93
N GLY A 53 10.14 14.83 2.20
CA GLY A 53 10.77 16.06 2.67
C GLY A 53 9.84 17.26 2.72
N LEU A 54 8.54 17.09 2.52
CA LEU A 54 7.51 18.14 2.59
C LEU A 54 7.22 18.57 4.03
N VAL A 55 7.44 17.66 4.98
CA VAL A 55 7.25 17.91 6.42
C VAL A 55 8.49 17.43 7.16
N ARG A 56 9.04 18.27 8.04
CA ARG A 56 10.16 17.86 8.90
C ARG A 56 9.65 17.01 10.07
N PRO A 57 10.30 15.88 10.40
CA PRO A 57 10.00 15.14 11.62
C PRO A 57 10.32 15.99 12.86
N THR A 58 9.72 15.65 14.00
CA THR A 58 10.08 16.26 15.30
C THR A 58 11.36 15.62 15.84
N SER A 59 11.53 14.32 15.60
CA SER A 59 12.76 13.53 15.88
C SER A 59 12.77 12.28 15.02
N GLY A 60 13.89 11.56 15.00
CA GLY A 60 14.12 10.39 14.16
C GLY A 60 14.70 10.77 12.80
N ASP A 61 15.12 9.77 12.05
CA ASP A 61 15.84 9.92 10.79
C ASP A 61 15.07 9.31 9.62
N VAL A 62 15.23 9.92 8.43
CA VAL A 62 14.68 9.42 7.18
C VAL A 62 15.73 9.49 6.09
N ALA A 63 15.99 8.37 5.45
CA ALA A 63 16.83 8.26 4.26
C ALA A 63 15.98 7.79 3.08
N VAL A 64 16.09 8.49 1.95
CA VAL A 64 15.32 8.23 0.73
C VAL A 64 16.24 8.19 -0.47
N THR A 65 16.15 7.14 -1.28
CA THR A 65 16.84 7.04 -2.56
C THR A 65 16.26 8.04 -3.55
N ARG A 66 17.13 8.69 -4.31
CA ARG A 66 16.75 9.63 -5.37
C ARG A 66 17.16 9.08 -6.75
N PRO A 67 16.40 9.40 -7.83
CA PRO A 67 15.14 10.16 -7.82
C PRO A 67 13.99 9.34 -7.23
N PHE A 68 13.03 10.03 -6.64
CA PHE A 68 11.75 9.42 -6.22
C PHE A 68 10.57 10.20 -6.80
N GLY A 69 9.45 9.51 -7.01
CA GLY A 69 8.18 10.11 -7.41
C GLY A 69 7.17 10.13 -6.27
N TYR A 70 6.25 11.08 -6.29
CA TYR A 70 5.19 11.18 -5.30
C TYR A 70 3.85 11.50 -5.95
N LEU A 71 2.85 10.70 -5.63
CA LEU A 71 1.44 10.98 -5.91
C LEU A 71 0.73 11.30 -4.59
N ALA A 72 0.28 12.53 -4.41
CA ALA A 72 -0.53 12.92 -3.26
C ALA A 72 -1.97 12.45 -3.41
N GLU A 73 -2.68 12.16 -2.31
CA GLU A 73 -4.10 11.84 -2.29
C GLU A 73 -4.95 12.94 -2.99
N LEU A 74 -4.64 14.19 -2.68
CA LEU A 74 -5.27 15.36 -3.30
C LEU A 74 -4.24 16.11 -4.14
N PHE A 75 -4.39 16.02 -5.44
CA PHE A 75 -3.60 16.77 -6.40
C PHE A 75 -4.53 17.43 -7.42
N ARG A 76 -4.03 18.46 -8.09
CA ARG A 76 -4.73 19.14 -9.18
C ARG A 76 -3.75 19.56 -10.24
N PHE A 77 -4.13 19.33 -11.49
CA PHE A 77 -3.42 19.87 -12.64
C PHE A 77 -4.17 21.12 -13.18
N PRO A 78 -3.46 22.03 -13.85
CA PRO A 78 -4.12 23.12 -14.56
C PRO A 78 -5.09 22.56 -15.60
N GLY A 79 -6.38 22.94 -15.52
CA GLY A 79 -7.44 22.39 -16.37
C GLY A 79 -7.22 22.61 -17.86
N TRP A 80 -6.55 23.73 -18.21
CA TRP A 80 -6.24 24.11 -19.60
C TRP A 80 -5.09 23.33 -20.24
N CYS A 81 -4.24 22.65 -19.43
CA CYS A 81 -3.17 21.80 -19.95
C CYS A 81 -3.73 20.50 -20.52
N THR A 82 -3.09 19.98 -21.55
CA THR A 82 -3.29 18.62 -22.03
C THR A 82 -2.51 17.62 -21.16
N ALA A 83 -2.77 16.32 -21.31
CA ALA A 83 -2.00 15.29 -20.61
C ALA A 83 -0.51 15.37 -20.93
N ASP A 84 -0.14 15.52 -22.20
CA ASP A 84 1.27 15.66 -22.62
C ASP A 84 1.91 16.92 -22.03
N GLU A 85 1.20 18.05 -22.00
CA GLU A 85 1.70 19.30 -21.42
C GLU A 85 1.92 19.20 -19.91
N VAL A 86 1.07 18.46 -19.18
CA VAL A 86 1.29 18.16 -17.75
C VAL A 86 2.59 17.39 -17.55
N LEU A 87 2.83 16.34 -18.33
CA LEU A 87 4.06 15.56 -18.23
C LEU A 87 5.28 16.38 -18.67
N LEU A 88 5.16 17.20 -19.72
CA LEU A 88 6.22 18.13 -20.15
C LEU A 88 6.61 19.12 -19.04
N LEU A 89 5.61 19.67 -18.34
CA LEU A 89 5.86 20.55 -17.20
C LEU A 89 6.67 19.83 -16.12
N HIS A 90 6.30 18.58 -15.80
CA HIS A 90 7.02 17.80 -14.79
C HIS A 90 8.43 17.40 -15.24
N GLN A 91 8.64 17.07 -16.53
CA GLN A 91 9.98 16.87 -17.07
C GLN A 91 10.88 18.10 -16.85
N ARG A 92 10.34 19.29 -17.09
CA ARG A 92 11.10 20.54 -16.84
C ARG A 92 11.40 20.79 -15.38
N LEU A 93 10.45 20.47 -14.48
CA LEU A 93 10.64 20.63 -13.02
C LEU A 93 11.63 19.62 -12.43
N THR A 94 11.70 18.41 -12.98
CA THR A 94 12.61 17.35 -12.54
C THR A 94 13.91 17.33 -13.31
N ALA A 95 14.08 18.21 -14.31
CA ALA A 95 15.19 18.21 -15.26
C ALA A 95 15.37 16.86 -15.97
N SER A 96 14.25 16.14 -16.24
CA SER A 96 14.28 14.94 -17.06
C SER A 96 14.57 15.28 -18.51
N ASP A 97 15.45 14.54 -19.15
CA ASP A 97 15.84 14.65 -20.54
C ASP A 97 15.12 13.63 -21.46
N GLY A 98 14.18 12.85 -20.91
CA GLY A 98 13.45 11.78 -21.60
C GLY A 98 12.58 12.24 -22.78
N GLY A 99 12.23 13.54 -22.84
CA GLY A 99 11.56 14.18 -23.96
C GLY A 99 10.19 13.60 -24.30
N ALA A 100 9.79 13.72 -25.58
CA ALA A 100 8.48 13.24 -26.04
C ALA A 100 8.36 11.70 -25.94
N ARG A 101 9.46 10.98 -26.08
CA ARG A 101 9.48 9.52 -25.98
C ARG A 101 9.05 9.06 -24.59
N GLU A 102 9.65 9.59 -23.52
CA GLU A 102 9.28 9.26 -22.14
C GLU A 102 7.79 9.57 -21.88
N ARG A 103 7.31 10.73 -22.33
CA ARG A 103 5.92 11.10 -22.13
C ARG A 103 4.97 10.13 -22.83
N GLY A 104 5.27 9.73 -24.06
CA GLY A 104 4.50 8.72 -24.79
C GLY A 104 4.46 7.36 -24.07
N GLU A 105 5.63 6.86 -23.65
CA GLU A 105 5.76 5.62 -22.89
C GLU A 105 5.00 5.66 -21.54
N LEU A 106 5.01 6.80 -20.85
CA LEU A 106 4.27 6.99 -19.61
C LEU A 106 2.76 7.04 -19.82
N LEU A 107 2.29 7.71 -20.90
CA LEU A 107 0.87 7.74 -21.24
C LEU A 107 0.35 6.36 -21.65
N GLU A 108 1.13 5.61 -22.43
CA GLU A 108 0.80 4.22 -22.78
C GLU A 108 0.71 3.34 -21.52
N LEU A 109 1.66 3.45 -20.61
CA LEU A 109 1.71 2.67 -19.37
C LEU A 109 0.48 2.87 -18.48
N VAL A 110 -0.10 4.08 -18.51
CA VAL A 110 -1.33 4.40 -17.76
C VAL A 110 -2.59 4.38 -18.63
N ARG A 111 -2.49 3.90 -19.88
CA ARG A 111 -3.59 3.80 -20.87
C ARG A 111 -4.27 5.14 -21.13
N LEU A 112 -3.47 6.15 -21.44
CA LEU A 112 -3.89 7.49 -21.83
C LEU A 112 -3.21 7.94 -23.14
N GLU A 113 -2.68 7.01 -23.94
CA GLU A 113 -1.98 7.28 -25.21
C GLU A 113 -2.89 8.03 -26.19
N ASP A 114 -4.16 7.64 -26.31
CA ASP A 114 -5.15 8.28 -27.18
C ASP A 114 -5.64 9.64 -26.63
N ASP A 115 -5.40 9.91 -25.35
CA ASP A 115 -5.82 11.11 -24.64
C ASP A 115 -4.70 12.13 -24.44
N ALA A 116 -3.54 11.94 -25.07
CA ALA A 116 -2.37 12.81 -24.92
C ALA A 116 -2.66 14.30 -25.13
N THR A 117 -3.59 14.63 -26.04
CA THR A 117 -4.02 15.99 -26.37
C THR A 117 -5.31 16.42 -25.68
N THR A 118 -5.91 15.54 -24.88
CA THR A 118 -7.14 15.85 -24.12
C THR A 118 -6.79 16.77 -22.95
N ARG A 119 -7.54 17.88 -22.80
CA ARG A 119 -7.37 18.81 -21.69
C ARG A 119 -7.80 18.17 -20.36
N VAL A 120 -7.09 18.47 -19.29
CA VAL A 120 -7.38 17.94 -17.95
C VAL A 120 -8.81 18.23 -17.49
N GLU A 121 -9.35 19.41 -17.81
CA GLU A 121 -10.74 19.78 -17.47
C GLU A 121 -11.80 18.92 -18.17
N ALA A 122 -11.46 18.28 -19.30
CA ALA A 122 -12.31 17.35 -20.04
C ALA A 122 -12.13 15.88 -19.59
N MET A 123 -11.11 15.59 -18.75
CA MET A 123 -10.84 14.25 -18.28
C MET A 123 -11.75 13.85 -17.13
N SER A 124 -12.14 12.57 -17.10
CA SER A 124 -12.76 11.96 -15.93
C SER A 124 -11.80 11.98 -14.73
N LYS A 125 -12.32 11.84 -13.50
CA LYS A 125 -11.48 11.71 -12.30
C LYS A 125 -10.51 10.54 -12.41
N GLY A 126 -10.95 9.40 -12.97
CA GLY A 126 -10.09 8.24 -13.18
C GLY A 126 -8.97 8.50 -14.21
N MET A 127 -9.22 9.26 -15.26
CA MET A 127 -8.16 9.68 -16.20
C MET A 127 -7.16 10.61 -15.53
N GLN A 128 -7.64 11.58 -14.74
CA GLN A 128 -6.76 12.48 -13.99
C GLN A 128 -5.91 11.71 -12.97
N GLN A 129 -6.47 10.70 -12.31
CA GLN A 129 -5.74 9.84 -11.37
C GLN A 129 -4.61 9.06 -12.06
N ARG A 130 -4.91 8.48 -13.24
CA ARG A 130 -3.92 7.78 -14.07
C ARG A 130 -2.83 8.73 -14.59
N LEU A 131 -3.20 9.95 -14.96
CA LEU A 131 -2.24 10.99 -15.33
C LEU A 131 -1.34 11.37 -14.14
N GLY A 132 -1.89 11.42 -12.92
CA GLY A 132 -1.13 11.63 -11.69
C GLY A 132 -0.08 10.55 -11.44
N LEU A 133 -0.43 9.28 -11.73
CA LEU A 133 0.53 8.18 -11.69
C LEU A 133 1.64 8.37 -12.73
N ALA A 134 1.29 8.70 -13.98
CA ALA A 134 2.26 8.99 -15.03
C ALA A 134 3.21 10.14 -14.62
N GLN A 135 2.66 11.21 -14.06
CA GLN A 135 3.43 12.34 -13.53
C GLN A 135 4.43 11.93 -12.45
N ALA A 136 4.02 11.06 -11.52
CA ALA A 136 4.91 10.58 -10.47
C ALA A 136 6.09 9.75 -11.00
N MET A 137 5.96 9.17 -12.20
CA MET A 137 6.98 8.36 -12.86
C MET A 137 7.94 9.14 -13.75
N VAL A 138 7.70 10.43 -13.98
CA VAL A 138 8.59 11.28 -14.80
C VAL A 138 10.00 11.29 -14.20
N GLY A 139 11.00 11.12 -15.06
CA GLY A 139 12.42 11.12 -14.68
C GLY A 139 12.92 9.76 -14.15
N GLY A 140 12.16 8.69 -14.34
CA GLY A 140 12.58 7.33 -14.00
C GLY A 140 12.89 7.13 -12.51
N PRO A 141 11.94 7.37 -11.59
CA PRO A 141 12.21 7.24 -10.17
C PRO A 141 12.54 5.80 -9.76
N ARG A 142 13.42 5.65 -8.78
CA ARG A 142 13.74 4.34 -8.15
C ARG A 142 12.80 3.98 -7.00
N LEU A 143 12.06 4.97 -6.50
CA LEU A 143 11.05 4.82 -5.46
C LEU A 143 9.82 5.64 -5.83
N LEU A 144 8.64 5.06 -5.67
CA LEU A 144 7.36 5.75 -5.73
C LEU A 144 6.67 5.76 -4.37
N LEU A 145 6.20 6.93 -3.98
CA LEU A 145 5.39 7.15 -2.80
C LEU A 145 3.97 7.48 -3.29
N LEU A 146 3.02 6.57 -3.11
CA LEU A 146 1.67 6.68 -3.66
C LEU A 146 0.66 6.79 -2.52
N ASP A 147 -0.06 7.91 -2.46
CA ASP A 147 -1.09 8.16 -1.43
C ASP A 147 -2.48 8.00 -2.06
N GLU A 148 -3.18 6.90 -1.73
CA GLU A 148 -4.52 6.53 -2.21
C GLU A 148 -4.66 6.52 -3.76
N PRO A 149 -3.78 5.82 -4.51
CA PRO A 149 -3.72 5.93 -5.98
C PRO A 149 -4.97 5.38 -6.68
N THR A 150 -5.81 4.63 -6.00
CA THR A 150 -7.00 3.94 -6.57
C THR A 150 -8.33 4.48 -6.07
N SER A 151 -8.33 5.47 -5.15
CA SER A 151 -9.52 5.96 -4.46
C SER A 151 -10.62 6.52 -5.41
N ALA A 152 -10.22 7.06 -6.56
CA ALA A 152 -11.12 7.66 -7.55
C ALA A 152 -11.44 6.74 -8.74
N LEU A 153 -11.01 5.47 -8.70
CA LEU A 153 -11.09 4.55 -9.82
C LEU A 153 -12.25 3.56 -9.69
N ASP A 154 -12.84 3.25 -10.82
CA ASP A 154 -13.74 2.11 -11.00
C ASP A 154 -12.94 0.77 -10.97
N PRO A 155 -13.60 -0.39 -10.94
CA PRO A 155 -12.91 -1.68 -10.91
C PRO A 155 -11.94 -1.89 -12.09
N GLY A 156 -12.26 -1.38 -13.28
CA GLY A 156 -11.38 -1.44 -14.45
C GLY A 156 -10.11 -0.61 -14.27
N GLY A 157 -10.27 0.63 -13.78
CA GLY A 157 -9.16 1.53 -13.46
C GLY A 157 -8.25 0.98 -12.36
N ARG A 158 -8.82 0.34 -11.33
CA ARG A 158 -8.04 -0.34 -10.28
C ARG A 158 -7.18 -1.47 -10.84
N ARG A 159 -7.74 -2.26 -11.77
CA ARG A 159 -6.97 -3.30 -12.46
C ARG A 159 -5.79 -2.70 -13.23
N THR A 160 -6.01 -1.60 -13.95
CA THR A 160 -4.93 -0.88 -14.67
C THR A 160 -3.81 -0.46 -13.72
N VAL A 161 -4.15 0.05 -12.52
CA VAL A 161 -3.14 0.42 -11.53
C VAL A 161 -2.40 -0.80 -10.97
N ARG A 162 -3.08 -1.93 -10.76
CA ARG A 162 -2.41 -3.17 -10.36
C ARG A 162 -1.43 -3.66 -11.41
N ASP A 163 -1.86 -3.72 -12.67
CA ASP A 163 -0.99 -4.11 -13.80
C ASP A 163 0.24 -3.18 -13.86
N LEU A 164 0.05 -1.89 -13.61
CA LEU A 164 1.13 -0.89 -13.51
C LEU A 164 2.09 -1.20 -12.35
N LEU A 165 1.59 -1.48 -11.15
CA LEU A 165 2.42 -1.79 -9.98
C LEU A 165 3.25 -3.05 -10.21
N GLU A 166 2.68 -4.08 -10.82
CA GLU A 166 3.41 -5.30 -11.20
C GLU A 166 4.51 -5.01 -12.24
N GLU A 167 4.23 -4.12 -13.21
CA GLU A 167 5.25 -3.71 -14.19
C GLU A 167 6.39 -2.94 -13.51
N LEU A 168 6.08 -2.02 -12.60
CA LEU A 168 7.07 -1.28 -11.81
C LEU A 168 7.95 -2.22 -10.98
N ARG A 169 7.34 -3.22 -10.35
CA ARG A 169 8.06 -4.29 -9.63
C ARG A 169 9.04 -5.03 -10.55
N ARG A 170 8.60 -5.42 -11.75
CA ARG A 170 9.47 -6.09 -12.73
C ARG A 170 10.64 -5.21 -13.19
N ARG A 171 10.46 -3.89 -13.19
CA ARG A 171 11.50 -2.89 -13.47
C ARG A 171 12.39 -2.60 -12.27
N GLY A 172 12.14 -3.19 -11.11
CA GLY A 172 12.92 -2.97 -9.90
C GLY A 172 12.65 -1.62 -9.21
N VAL A 173 11.50 -0.98 -9.49
CA VAL A 173 11.07 0.24 -8.83
C VAL A 173 10.44 -0.11 -7.48
N ALA A 174 10.96 0.47 -6.41
CA ALA A 174 10.38 0.34 -5.08
C ALA A 174 9.09 1.17 -4.96
N VAL A 175 8.10 0.69 -4.21
CA VAL A 175 6.84 1.40 -4.00
C VAL A 175 6.43 1.36 -2.54
N LEU A 176 6.10 2.53 -1.97
CA LEU A 176 5.32 2.64 -0.74
C LEU A 176 3.89 3.04 -1.12
N LEU A 177 2.96 2.12 -0.93
CA LEU A 177 1.55 2.27 -1.28
C LEU A 177 0.73 2.55 -0.02
N ASN A 178 0.28 3.79 0.16
CA ASN A 178 -0.71 4.11 1.19
C ASN A 178 -2.10 3.85 0.63
N THR A 179 -2.84 2.98 1.25
CA THR A 179 -4.24 2.70 0.91
C THR A 179 -5.01 2.22 2.13
N HIS A 180 -6.32 2.29 2.06
CA HIS A 180 -7.22 1.67 3.02
C HIS A 180 -7.90 0.42 2.43
N LEU A 181 -7.59 0.06 1.18
CA LEU A 181 -8.16 -1.08 0.47
C LEU A 181 -7.27 -2.32 0.66
N LEU A 182 -7.63 -3.13 1.64
CA LEU A 182 -6.92 -4.36 2.00
C LEU A 182 -6.75 -5.31 0.81
N SER A 183 -7.83 -5.51 0.03
CA SER A 183 -7.81 -6.39 -1.14
C SER A 183 -6.81 -5.99 -2.23
N GLU A 184 -6.41 -4.73 -2.30
CA GLU A 184 -5.37 -4.28 -3.24
C GLU A 184 -3.99 -4.64 -2.72
N VAL A 185 -3.76 -4.43 -1.42
CA VAL A 185 -2.49 -4.73 -0.77
C VAL A 185 -2.20 -6.24 -0.80
N GLU A 186 -3.20 -7.08 -0.53
CA GLU A 186 -3.09 -8.55 -0.61
C GLU A 186 -2.63 -9.04 -1.98
N GLN A 187 -3.06 -8.35 -3.04
CA GLN A 187 -2.78 -8.79 -4.42
C GLN A 187 -1.43 -8.33 -4.96
N VAL A 188 -0.90 -7.19 -4.52
CA VAL A 188 0.28 -6.59 -5.16
C VAL A 188 1.47 -6.39 -4.24
N CYS A 189 1.28 -6.29 -2.91
CA CYS A 189 2.36 -5.95 -2.00
C CYS A 189 3.14 -7.18 -1.54
N ASP A 190 4.46 -7.06 -1.49
CA ASP A 190 5.35 -8.07 -0.93
C ASP A 190 5.27 -8.08 0.60
N ARG A 191 5.06 -6.90 1.18
CA ARG A 191 4.98 -6.68 2.63
C ARG A 191 3.96 -5.60 2.96
N VAL A 192 3.36 -5.75 4.12
CA VAL A 192 2.34 -4.87 4.68
C VAL A 192 2.83 -4.33 6.01
N VAL A 193 2.61 -3.06 6.24
CA VAL A 193 2.84 -2.39 7.53
C VAL A 193 1.53 -1.75 7.96
N ILE A 194 1.00 -2.15 9.11
CA ILE A 194 -0.22 -1.57 9.68
C ILE A 194 0.19 -0.52 10.71
N ILE A 195 -0.34 0.69 10.53
CA ILE A 195 -0.10 1.81 11.46
C ILE A 195 -1.43 2.22 12.11
N ASP A 196 -1.44 2.37 13.43
CA ASP A 196 -2.54 2.97 14.19
C ASP A 196 -2.02 3.97 15.21
N LYS A 197 -2.71 5.10 15.34
CA LYS A 197 -2.38 6.20 16.27
C LYS A 197 -0.89 6.58 16.29
N GLY A 198 -0.26 6.55 15.12
CA GLY A 198 1.15 6.92 14.93
C GLY A 198 2.17 5.85 15.35
N LEU A 199 1.76 4.61 15.56
CA LEU A 199 2.63 3.47 15.87
C LEU A 199 2.46 2.38 14.82
N VAL A 200 3.54 1.68 14.48
CA VAL A 200 3.46 0.43 13.74
C VAL A 200 2.94 -0.65 14.69
N VAL A 201 1.82 -1.27 14.35
CA VAL A 201 1.13 -2.26 15.17
C VAL A 201 1.29 -3.68 14.63
N ALA A 202 1.50 -3.83 13.31
CA ALA A 202 1.86 -5.10 12.70
C ALA A 202 2.67 -4.85 11.43
N ALA A 203 3.54 -5.79 11.06
CA ALA A 203 4.28 -5.79 9.80
C ALA A 203 4.63 -7.23 9.42
N GLY A 204 4.52 -7.56 8.13
CA GLY A 204 4.82 -8.88 7.58
C GLY A 204 4.37 -9.00 6.13
N SER A 205 4.63 -10.09 5.47
CA SER A 205 3.97 -10.40 4.20
C SER A 205 2.47 -10.62 4.45
N PRO A 206 1.58 -10.42 3.45
CA PRO A 206 0.16 -10.75 3.59
C PRO A 206 -0.04 -12.15 4.17
N ALA A 207 0.64 -13.16 3.62
CA ALA A 207 0.55 -14.53 4.07
C ALA A 207 1.05 -14.77 5.51
N GLU A 208 2.02 -13.98 6.01
CA GLU A 208 2.46 -14.05 7.40
C GLU A 208 1.46 -13.44 8.35
N LEU A 209 0.84 -12.33 7.96
CA LEU A 209 -0.19 -11.67 8.75
C LEU A 209 -1.48 -12.50 8.82
N GLU A 210 -1.84 -13.19 7.74
CA GLU A 210 -2.98 -14.09 7.68
C GLU A 210 -2.80 -15.40 8.47
N ARG A 211 -1.60 -15.72 8.93
CA ARG A 211 -1.27 -16.94 9.72
C ARG A 211 -1.89 -17.01 11.12
N GLY A 212 -2.70 -16.05 11.52
CA GLY A 212 -3.60 -16.18 12.67
C GLY A 212 -4.71 -17.21 12.44
N SER A 213 -4.45 -18.23 11.59
CA SER A 213 -5.40 -19.29 11.28
C SER A 213 -5.59 -20.20 12.48
N GLY A 214 -6.81 -20.60 12.72
CA GLY A 214 -7.20 -21.61 13.69
C GLY A 214 -8.18 -22.58 13.06
N VAL A 215 -8.38 -23.70 13.71
CA VAL A 215 -9.46 -24.64 13.40
C VAL A 215 -10.54 -24.50 14.45
N GLU A 216 -11.76 -24.17 14.05
CA GLU A 216 -12.93 -24.24 14.90
C GLU A 216 -13.69 -25.53 14.64
N VAL A 217 -14.00 -26.24 15.72
CA VAL A 217 -14.80 -27.46 15.63
C VAL A 217 -16.07 -27.26 16.43
N GLU A 218 -17.19 -27.39 15.75
CA GLU A 218 -18.52 -27.38 16.38
C GLU A 218 -18.80 -28.76 16.99
N LEU A 219 -18.97 -28.79 18.31
CA LEU A 219 -19.25 -29.97 19.11
C LEU A 219 -20.63 -29.84 19.74
N ALA A 220 -21.21 -30.95 20.24
CA ALA A 220 -22.45 -30.93 20.98
C ALA A 220 -22.46 -29.98 22.20
N GLY A 221 -21.27 -29.77 22.80
CA GLY A 221 -21.06 -28.88 23.94
C GLY A 221 -20.69 -27.43 23.58
N GLY A 222 -20.65 -27.05 22.32
CA GLY A 222 -20.23 -25.72 21.85
C GLY A 222 -19.05 -25.74 20.88
N VAL A 223 -18.48 -24.58 20.61
CA VAL A 223 -17.36 -24.45 19.66
C VAL A 223 -16.02 -24.56 20.41
N ARG A 224 -15.16 -25.48 19.95
CA ARG A 224 -13.77 -25.58 20.42
C ARG A 224 -12.82 -24.98 19.40
N ARG A 225 -11.90 -24.12 19.85
CA ARG A 225 -10.92 -23.43 19.03
C ARG A 225 -9.54 -24.02 19.24
N PHE A 226 -8.81 -24.17 18.12
CA PHE A 226 -7.42 -24.60 18.06
C PHE A 226 -6.63 -23.50 17.37
N ASP A 227 -6.20 -22.51 18.16
CA ASP A 227 -5.48 -21.35 17.64
C ASP A 227 -4.09 -21.80 17.12
N GLY A 228 -3.71 -21.25 15.96
CA GLY A 228 -2.46 -21.60 15.27
C GLY A 228 -2.49 -22.94 14.50
N ALA A 229 -3.61 -23.67 14.53
CA ALA A 229 -3.76 -24.88 13.73
C ALA A 229 -4.01 -24.54 12.28
N ALA A 230 -3.28 -25.18 11.35
CA ALA A 230 -3.46 -25.05 9.92
C ALA A 230 -4.46 -26.08 9.36
N ARG A 231 -4.82 -25.93 8.09
CA ARG A 231 -5.72 -26.86 7.40
C ARG A 231 -5.20 -28.32 7.46
N GLU A 232 -3.89 -28.48 7.39
CA GLU A 232 -3.19 -29.76 7.45
C GLU A 232 -3.35 -30.46 8.80
N ASP A 233 -3.62 -29.70 9.89
CA ASP A 233 -3.86 -30.24 11.23
C ASP A 233 -5.28 -30.78 11.43
N VAL A 234 -6.23 -30.43 10.55
CA VAL A 234 -7.65 -30.84 10.67
C VAL A 234 -7.83 -32.34 10.84
N PRO A 235 -7.19 -33.22 10.04
CA PRO A 235 -7.38 -34.66 10.20
C PRO A 235 -6.93 -35.16 11.60
N ARG A 236 -5.84 -34.62 12.14
CA ARG A 236 -5.32 -34.96 13.47
C ARG A 236 -6.29 -34.50 14.56
N ILE A 237 -6.74 -33.24 14.49
CA ILE A 237 -7.66 -32.66 15.46
C ILE A 237 -8.98 -33.42 15.49
N VAL A 238 -9.53 -33.74 14.32
CA VAL A 238 -10.78 -34.51 14.19
C VAL A 238 -10.59 -35.92 14.79
N ALA A 239 -9.49 -36.61 14.50
CA ALA A 239 -9.22 -37.92 15.05
C ALA A 239 -9.09 -37.91 16.58
N GLU A 240 -8.43 -36.90 17.17
CA GLU A 240 -8.31 -36.72 18.61
C GLU A 240 -9.67 -36.49 19.27
N LEU A 241 -10.53 -35.65 18.68
CA LEU A 241 -11.87 -35.37 19.22
C LEU A 241 -12.79 -36.58 19.15
N VAL A 242 -12.77 -37.30 18.01
CA VAL A 242 -13.55 -38.56 17.88
C VAL A 242 -13.07 -39.61 18.87
N ALA A 243 -11.76 -39.76 19.06
CA ALA A 243 -11.20 -40.70 20.07
C ALA A 243 -11.59 -40.31 21.50
N ALA A 244 -11.81 -39.02 21.74
CA ALA A 244 -12.31 -38.51 23.02
C ALA A 244 -13.83 -38.67 23.20
N GLY A 245 -14.55 -39.20 22.20
CA GLY A 245 -16.00 -39.42 22.25
C GLY A 245 -16.82 -38.16 21.97
N GLU A 246 -16.22 -37.13 21.42
CA GLU A 246 -16.93 -35.88 21.08
C GLU A 246 -17.73 -36.06 19.77
N GLU A 247 -18.95 -35.52 19.74
CA GLU A 247 -19.76 -35.46 18.53
C GLU A 247 -19.45 -34.18 17.74
N ILE A 248 -18.93 -34.33 16.51
CA ILE A 248 -18.52 -33.24 15.65
C ILE A 248 -19.66 -32.92 14.66
N TYR A 249 -20.13 -31.66 14.68
CA TYR A 249 -21.18 -31.16 13.77
C TYR A 249 -20.62 -30.31 12.62
N GLY A 250 -19.44 -29.71 12.81
CA GLY A 250 -18.78 -28.92 11.77
C GLY A 250 -17.31 -28.71 12.06
N VAL A 251 -16.52 -28.53 11.01
CA VAL A 251 -15.11 -28.15 11.10
C VAL A 251 -14.86 -26.98 10.17
N HIS A 252 -14.48 -25.87 10.74
CA HIS A 252 -14.21 -24.64 10.01
C HIS A 252 -12.72 -24.29 10.17
N VAL A 253 -12.01 -24.25 9.04
CA VAL A 253 -10.66 -23.70 9.02
C VAL A 253 -10.83 -22.18 8.93
N ARG A 254 -10.48 -21.47 9.99
CA ARG A 254 -10.38 -20.02 9.95
C ARG A 254 -9.08 -19.66 9.28
N SER A 255 -9.13 -19.08 8.11
CA SER A 255 -8.08 -18.18 7.65
C SER A 255 -8.44 -16.80 8.18
N SER A 256 -7.66 -16.24 9.08
CA SER A 256 -7.77 -14.80 9.31
C SER A 256 -7.40 -14.13 8.00
N THR A 257 -8.34 -13.40 7.44
CA THR A 257 -8.05 -12.51 6.32
C THR A 257 -7.21 -11.34 6.84
N LEU A 258 -6.49 -10.67 5.97
CA LEU A 258 -5.81 -9.43 6.35
C LEU A 258 -6.80 -8.41 6.96
N GLU A 259 -8.08 -8.48 6.60
CA GLU A 259 -9.15 -7.68 7.19
C GLU A 259 -9.39 -8.03 8.66
N ASP A 260 -9.43 -9.32 9.01
CA ASP A 260 -9.58 -9.76 10.40
C ASP A 260 -8.39 -9.30 11.24
N VAL A 261 -7.17 -9.50 10.73
CA VAL A 261 -5.94 -9.03 11.40
C VAL A 261 -5.96 -7.52 11.59
N TYR A 262 -6.39 -6.79 10.57
CA TYR A 262 -6.50 -5.34 10.64
C TYR A 262 -7.52 -4.90 11.70
N LEU A 263 -8.71 -5.52 11.72
CA LEU A 263 -9.77 -5.20 12.68
C LEU A 263 -9.36 -5.53 14.11
N ASP A 264 -8.76 -6.69 14.35
CA ASP A 264 -8.29 -7.11 15.67
C ASP A 264 -7.18 -6.17 16.18
N THR A 265 -6.18 -5.88 15.31
CA THR A 265 -5.05 -5.03 15.68
C THR A 265 -5.49 -3.58 16.00
N VAL A 266 -6.48 -3.05 15.27
CA VAL A 266 -7.02 -1.71 15.49
C VAL A 266 -8.02 -1.67 16.65
N ALA A 267 -8.71 -2.79 16.97
CA ALA A 267 -9.61 -2.90 18.11
C ALA A 267 -8.86 -2.98 19.44
N ASP A 268 -7.78 -3.78 19.52
CA ASP A 268 -6.95 -3.94 20.72
C ASP A 268 -6.19 -2.65 21.09
N ALA A 269 -6.02 -1.72 20.15
CA ALA A 269 -5.41 -0.42 20.39
C ALA A 269 -6.37 0.65 20.95
N ARG A 270 -7.66 0.28 21.23
CA ARG A 270 -8.66 1.17 21.85
C ARG A 270 -8.68 1.04 23.35
#